data_968a91078c584c98c5837a411508df60
#
_entry.id   968a91078c584c98c5837a411508df60
#
_cell.length_a   1.000
_cell.length_b   1.000
_cell.length_c   1.000
_cell.angle_alpha   90.00
_cell.angle_beta   90.00
_cell.angle_gamma   90.00
#
_symmetry.space_group_name_H-M   'P 1'
#
loop_
_entity.id
_entity.type
_entity.pdbx_description
1 polymer ?
#
loop_
_entity_poly.entity_id
_entity_poly.type
_entity_poly.pdbx_seq_one_letter_code
_entity_poly.pdbx_strand_id
1 'polypeptide(L)'
;MAELKSGRAPTTGVRADDVLRHNVKLLTLGGAWPPSERRGLRRLFPLYTATIYFCQSATIAMGIWLTYDLWGDVDEIMLTYVNTFTLLGGYIKLIYFSRDVRGYRELVSILRNVAREQWPYCENDAKLMAIFTGAYRKGLWLTFGPLVYLNILGPTWFFMPLILRAFGSEERLLPFVNLRESVTNIFPLYVAIYVVQVYCMFFWNIISVGLDMFFVTSMVHVAAQLKILNERLSNLGEDPPHDDYGAVLDRQIMRGFVNPQKRPFSCDRRRRDMYEELRNCIKAHQHILRQVLKVQ
;
A
#
# COMPACT_ATOMS: atom_id res chain seq x y z
N MET A 1 2.96 -49.47 -1.76
CA MET A 1 3.75 -48.39 -2.40
C MET A 1 2.79 -47.30 -2.83
N ALA A 2 2.62 -46.27 -2.04
CA ALA A 2 1.92 -45.07 -2.42
C ALA A 2 2.84 -43.90 -1.99
N GLU A 3 3.45 -43.28 -3.01
CA GLU A 3 4.27 -42.08 -2.83
C GLU A 3 3.44 -40.97 -2.25
N LEU A 4 3.74 -40.56 -1.04
CA LEU A 4 3.33 -39.26 -0.52
C LEU A 4 3.96 -38.18 -1.39
N LYS A 5 3.20 -37.67 -2.35
CA LYS A 5 3.54 -36.45 -3.07
C LYS A 5 3.71 -35.32 -2.04
N SER A 6 4.95 -34.95 -1.78
CA SER A 6 5.35 -33.71 -1.13
C SER A 6 4.63 -32.56 -1.85
N GLY A 7 3.56 -32.06 -1.23
CA GLY A 7 2.78 -30.93 -1.73
C GLY A 7 3.55 -29.64 -1.58
N ARG A 8 4.59 -29.44 -2.38
CA ARG A 8 5.20 -28.12 -2.56
C ARG A 8 4.13 -27.20 -3.13
N ALA A 9 3.74 -26.19 -2.37
CA ALA A 9 2.84 -25.15 -2.84
C ALA A 9 3.37 -24.59 -4.18
N PRO A 10 2.49 -24.31 -5.15
CA PRO A 10 2.91 -23.75 -6.43
C PRO A 10 3.70 -22.49 -6.17
N THR A 11 4.89 -22.36 -6.75
CA THR A 11 5.75 -21.18 -6.67
C THR A 11 5.02 -20.00 -7.32
N THR A 12 4.13 -19.38 -6.57
CA THR A 12 3.57 -18.08 -6.93
C THR A 12 4.76 -17.14 -6.94
N GLY A 13 5.00 -16.41 -8.04
CA GLY A 13 6.16 -15.51 -8.17
C GLY A 13 6.18 -14.34 -7.20
N VAL A 14 5.43 -14.41 -6.09
CA VAL A 14 5.29 -13.45 -5.00
C VAL A 14 6.28 -13.81 -3.90
N ARG A 15 6.99 -12.83 -3.38
CA ARG A 15 7.96 -12.96 -2.28
C ARG A 15 7.55 -12.10 -1.10
N ALA A 16 8.03 -12.43 0.11
CA ALA A 16 7.83 -11.62 1.29
C ALA A 16 8.30 -10.15 1.12
N ASP A 17 9.33 -9.94 0.31
CA ASP A 17 9.88 -8.60 0.02
C ASP A 17 8.99 -7.74 -0.90
N ASP A 18 8.02 -8.35 -1.57
CA ASP A 18 7.11 -7.63 -2.47
C ASP A 18 6.01 -6.86 -1.73
N VAL A 19 5.90 -7.05 -0.40
CA VAL A 19 4.96 -6.31 0.45
C VAL A 19 5.18 -4.80 0.27
N LEU A 20 4.13 -4.09 -0.12
CA LEU A 20 4.10 -2.64 -0.39
C LEU A 20 5.11 -2.13 -1.44
N ARG A 21 5.76 -3.02 -2.20
CA ARG A 21 6.77 -2.63 -3.19
C ARG A 21 6.22 -1.69 -4.25
N HIS A 22 5.02 -1.96 -4.75
CA HIS A 22 4.36 -1.16 -5.79
C HIS A 22 3.92 0.19 -5.26
N ASN A 23 3.37 0.25 -4.05
CA ASN A 23 2.99 1.51 -3.39
C ASN A 23 4.21 2.41 -3.15
N VAL A 24 5.32 1.85 -2.67
CA VAL A 24 6.58 2.60 -2.48
C VAL A 24 7.12 3.15 -3.81
N LYS A 25 7.07 2.36 -4.89
CA LYS A 25 7.49 2.84 -6.22
C LYS A 25 6.60 3.99 -6.71
N LEU A 26 5.28 3.86 -6.50
CA LEU A 26 4.31 4.89 -6.87
C LEU A 26 4.55 6.18 -6.10
N LEU A 27 4.77 6.11 -4.79
CA LEU A 27 5.12 7.27 -3.95
C LEU A 27 6.47 7.87 -4.31
N THR A 28 7.42 7.05 -4.79
CA THR A 28 8.70 7.56 -5.33
C THR A 28 8.48 8.34 -6.62
N LEU A 29 7.61 7.86 -7.51
CA LEU A 29 7.20 8.56 -8.72
C LEU A 29 6.47 9.86 -8.39
N GLY A 30 5.61 9.87 -7.37
CA GLY A 30 4.93 11.07 -6.87
C GLY A 30 5.82 12.06 -6.11
N GLY A 31 7.12 11.76 -5.93
CA GLY A 31 8.04 12.65 -5.21
C GLY A 31 7.89 12.62 -3.68
N ALA A 32 7.02 11.76 -3.13
CA ALA A 32 6.77 11.65 -1.69
C ALA A 32 7.77 10.71 -0.98
N TRP A 33 8.38 9.77 -1.72
CA TRP A 33 9.26 8.74 -1.15
C TRP A 33 10.67 8.79 -1.75
N PRO A 34 11.70 9.28 -1.03
CA PRO A 34 13.06 9.37 -1.54
C PRO A 34 13.64 7.98 -1.86
N PRO A 35 14.26 7.79 -3.03
CA PRO A 35 14.88 6.52 -3.42
C PRO A 35 16.07 6.19 -2.53
N SER A 36 16.22 4.91 -2.16
CA SER A 36 17.31 4.43 -1.30
C SER A 36 18.54 3.96 -2.08
N GLU A 37 18.38 3.46 -3.32
CA GLU A 37 19.36 2.60 -3.98
C GLU A 37 20.35 3.32 -4.91
N ARG A 38 20.02 4.49 -5.46
CA ARG A 38 20.86 5.17 -6.47
C ARG A 38 21.39 6.51 -5.97
N ARG A 39 22.67 6.61 -5.71
CA ARG A 39 23.33 7.86 -5.24
C ARG A 39 23.07 9.07 -6.17
N GLY A 40 23.09 8.88 -7.49
CA GLY A 40 22.81 9.95 -8.45
C GLY A 40 21.36 10.44 -8.39
N LEU A 41 20.42 9.51 -8.38
CA LEU A 41 18.98 9.84 -8.31
C LEU A 41 18.62 10.52 -6.98
N ARG A 42 19.27 10.13 -5.89
CA ARG A 42 19.08 10.74 -4.57
C ARG A 42 19.51 12.21 -4.51
N ARG A 43 20.49 12.63 -5.31
CA ARG A 43 20.90 14.05 -5.38
C ARG A 43 19.91 14.91 -6.15
N LEU A 44 19.31 14.38 -7.22
CA LEU A 44 18.33 15.09 -8.04
C LEU A 44 16.92 15.04 -7.47
N PHE A 45 16.63 14.08 -6.58
CA PHE A 45 15.31 13.88 -6.01
C PHE A 45 14.77 15.10 -5.25
N PRO A 46 15.54 15.86 -4.45
CA PRO A 46 15.04 17.07 -3.80
C PRO A 46 14.59 18.13 -4.80
N LEU A 47 15.32 18.29 -5.91
CA LEU A 47 14.94 19.23 -6.98
C LEU A 47 13.61 18.78 -7.64
N TYR A 48 13.51 17.49 -7.97
CA TYR A 48 12.29 16.90 -8.51
C TYR A 48 11.09 17.11 -7.58
N THR A 49 11.25 16.82 -6.29
CA THR A 49 10.20 17.04 -5.29
C THR A 49 9.86 18.53 -5.17
N ALA A 50 10.87 19.42 -5.14
CA ALA A 50 10.66 20.86 -5.07
C ALA A 50 9.86 21.37 -6.27
N THR A 51 10.10 20.84 -7.48
CA THR A 51 9.30 21.20 -8.67
C THR A 51 7.83 20.81 -8.51
N ILE A 52 7.54 19.62 -7.97
CA ILE A 52 6.18 19.17 -7.69
C ILE A 52 5.50 20.10 -6.68
N TYR A 53 6.17 20.40 -5.56
CA TYR A 53 5.65 21.31 -4.54
C TYR A 53 5.40 22.70 -5.10
N PHE A 54 6.34 23.23 -5.88
CA PHE A 54 6.21 24.55 -6.49
C PHE A 54 5.01 24.63 -7.45
N CYS A 55 4.88 23.66 -8.37
CA CYS A 55 3.77 23.66 -9.33
C CYS A 55 2.41 23.52 -8.62
N GLN A 56 2.31 22.65 -7.59
CA GLN A 56 1.08 22.50 -6.84
C GLN A 56 0.74 23.77 -6.06
N SER A 57 1.73 24.38 -5.38
CA SER A 57 1.52 25.64 -4.64
C SER A 57 1.08 26.77 -5.55
N ALA A 58 1.72 26.89 -6.74
CA ALA A 58 1.38 27.91 -7.72
C ALA A 58 -0.06 27.74 -8.25
N THR A 59 -0.46 26.50 -8.54
CA THR A 59 -1.83 26.19 -9.01
C THR A 59 -2.87 26.46 -7.92
N ILE A 60 -2.58 26.12 -6.67
CA ILE A 60 -3.47 26.41 -5.52
C ILE A 60 -3.59 27.92 -5.32
N ALA A 61 -2.47 28.66 -5.32
CA ALA A 61 -2.47 30.09 -5.18
C ALA A 61 -3.27 30.79 -6.31
N MET A 62 -3.13 30.28 -7.52
CA MET A 62 -3.88 30.76 -8.69
C MET A 62 -5.38 30.48 -8.54
N GLY A 63 -5.77 29.31 -8.05
CA GLY A 63 -7.17 28.97 -7.77
C GLY A 63 -7.79 29.83 -6.67
N ILE A 64 -7.05 30.10 -5.58
CA ILE A 64 -7.50 31.01 -4.51
C ILE A 64 -7.67 32.44 -5.04
N TRP A 65 -6.70 32.92 -5.81
CA TRP A 65 -6.78 34.27 -6.41
C TRP A 65 -7.97 34.38 -7.36
N LEU A 66 -8.20 33.38 -8.19
CA LEU A 66 -9.33 33.37 -9.12
C LEU A 66 -10.68 33.30 -8.40
N THR A 67 -10.80 32.55 -7.32
CA THR A 67 -12.02 32.52 -6.48
C THR A 67 -12.39 33.91 -5.99
N TYR A 68 -11.38 34.75 -5.69
CA TYR A 68 -11.61 36.13 -5.31
C TYR A 68 -12.00 37.02 -6.52
N ASP A 69 -11.37 36.82 -7.67
CA ASP A 69 -11.59 37.62 -8.89
C ASP A 69 -12.96 37.33 -9.55
N LEU A 70 -13.48 36.12 -9.43
CA LEU A 70 -14.80 35.68 -9.92
C LEU A 70 -15.95 36.00 -8.97
N TRP A 71 -15.72 36.81 -7.92
CA TRP A 71 -16.73 37.10 -6.93
C TRP A 71 -18.00 37.69 -7.57
N GLY A 72 -19.11 36.94 -7.50
CA GLY A 72 -20.41 37.30 -8.08
C GLY A 72 -20.94 36.30 -9.14
N ASP A 73 -20.09 35.47 -9.72
CA ASP A 73 -20.49 34.38 -10.61
C ASP A 73 -20.46 33.04 -9.83
N VAL A 74 -21.63 32.59 -9.39
CA VAL A 74 -21.75 31.45 -8.47
C VAL A 74 -21.29 30.14 -9.12
N ASP A 75 -21.56 29.93 -10.41
CA ASP A 75 -21.28 28.68 -11.09
C ASP A 75 -19.77 28.49 -11.31
N GLU A 76 -19.09 29.54 -11.77
CA GLU A 76 -17.63 29.51 -11.97
C GLU A 76 -16.87 29.46 -10.65
N ILE A 77 -17.32 30.17 -9.61
CA ILE A 77 -16.75 30.12 -8.27
C ILE A 77 -16.84 28.71 -7.71
N MET A 78 -18.01 28.05 -7.80
CA MET A 78 -18.21 26.71 -7.25
C MET A 78 -17.25 25.70 -7.88
N LEU A 79 -17.09 25.70 -9.18
CA LEU A 79 -16.17 24.82 -9.89
C LEU A 79 -14.72 25.06 -9.48
N THR A 80 -14.29 26.33 -9.46
CA THR A 80 -12.94 26.74 -9.06
C THR A 80 -12.64 26.36 -7.61
N TYR A 81 -13.63 26.58 -6.72
CA TYR A 81 -13.52 26.27 -5.30
C TYR A 81 -13.35 24.76 -5.08
N VAL A 82 -14.22 23.91 -5.66
CA VAL A 82 -14.14 22.45 -5.52
C VAL A 82 -12.78 21.94 -6.00
N ASN A 83 -12.33 22.40 -7.15
CA ASN A 83 -11.05 22.02 -7.72
C ASN A 83 -9.88 22.43 -6.82
N THR A 84 -9.86 23.68 -6.36
CA THR A 84 -8.79 24.21 -5.52
C THR A 84 -8.71 23.53 -4.17
N PHE A 85 -9.86 23.28 -3.52
CA PHE A 85 -9.89 22.56 -2.24
C PHE A 85 -9.50 21.09 -2.38
N THR A 86 -9.84 20.45 -3.48
CA THR A 86 -9.42 19.09 -3.78
C THR A 86 -7.90 18.99 -3.92
N LEU A 87 -7.28 19.94 -4.64
CA LEU A 87 -5.82 20.06 -4.73
C LEU A 87 -5.18 20.32 -3.36
N LEU A 88 -5.74 21.27 -2.60
CA LEU A 88 -5.25 21.63 -1.29
C LEU A 88 -5.26 20.43 -0.34
N GLY A 89 -6.32 19.61 -0.36
CA GLY A 89 -6.42 18.39 0.43
C GLY A 89 -5.30 17.39 0.10
N GLY A 90 -5.03 17.15 -1.17
CA GLY A 90 -3.90 16.31 -1.61
C GLY A 90 -2.54 16.88 -1.23
N TYR A 91 -2.38 18.20 -1.33
CA TYR A 91 -1.15 18.90 -0.97
C TYR A 91 -0.85 18.83 0.54
N ILE A 92 -1.87 19.01 1.38
CA ILE A 92 -1.76 18.85 2.82
C ILE A 92 -1.34 17.42 3.18
N LYS A 93 -1.97 16.39 2.59
CA LYS A 93 -1.58 14.98 2.77
C LYS A 93 -0.11 14.76 2.41
N LEU A 94 0.35 15.33 1.29
CA LEU A 94 1.74 15.22 0.84
C LEU A 94 2.71 15.85 1.86
N ILE A 95 2.40 17.03 2.39
CA ILE A 95 3.22 17.71 3.40
C ILE A 95 3.35 16.85 4.65
N TYR A 96 2.23 16.38 5.21
CA TYR A 96 2.24 15.54 6.41
C TYR A 96 3.02 14.24 6.19
N PHE A 97 2.80 13.57 5.06
CA PHE A 97 3.52 12.36 4.73
C PHE A 97 5.03 12.59 4.59
N SER A 98 5.43 13.65 3.91
CA SER A 98 6.85 13.98 3.70
C SER A 98 7.57 14.36 5.00
N ARG A 99 6.87 14.91 5.97
CA ARG A 99 7.44 15.22 7.31
C ARG A 99 7.79 13.95 8.07
N ASP A 100 6.98 12.90 7.98
CA ASP A 100 7.20 11.64 8.72
C ASP A 100 7.57 10.44 7.83
N VAL A 101 8.21 10.69 6.71
CA VAL A 101 8.66 9.62 5.80
C VAL A 101 9.57 8.59 6.48
N ARG A 102 10.23 8.95 7.58
CA ARG A 102 11.07 8.02 8.37
C ARG A 102 10.20 6.99 9.09
N GLY A 103 9.12 7.43 9.75
CA GLY A 103 8.16 6.54 10.41
C GLY A 103 7.51 5.58 9.42
N TYR A 104 7.11 6.07 8.24
CA TYR A 104 6.55 5.20 7.19
C TYR A 104 7.56 4.20 6.62
N ARG A 105 8.84 4.55 6.53
CA ARG A 105 9.91 3.60 6.17
C ARG A 105 10.06 2.50 7.22
N GLU A 106 10.01 2.88 8.49
CA GLU A 106 10.05 1.92 9.59
C GLU A 106 8.84 0.98 9.51
N LEU A 107 7.63 1.51 9.30
CA LEU A 107 6.41 0.71 9.10
C LEU A 107 6.58 -0.32 7.97
N VAL A 108 7.04 0.12 6.79
CA VAL A 108 7.27 -0.80 5.65
C VAL A 108 8.32 -1.85 5.97
N SER A 109 9.42 -1.46 6.65
CA SER A 109 10.48 -2.41 7.02
C SER A 109 9.97 -3.49 7.96
N ILE A 110 9.11 -3.13 8.90
CA ILE A 110 8.54 -4.04 9.88
C ILE A 110 7.54 -4.99 9.23
N LEU A 111 6.63 -4.46 8.40
CA LEU A 111 5.69 -5.30 7.65
C LEU A 111 6.42 -6.34 6.79
N ARG A 112 7.54 -5.96 6.17
CA ARG A 112 8.38 -6.90 5.43
C ARG A 112 9.08 -7.91 6.33
N ASN A 113 9.58 -7.50 7.48
CA ASN A 113 10.23 -8.40 8.42
C ASN A 113 9.24 -9.45 8.97
N VAL A 114 8.04 -9.02 9.39
CA VAL A 114 6.99 -9.95 9.82
C VAL A 114 6.59 -10.90 8.68
N ALA A 115 6.48 -10.40 7.46
CA ALA A 115 6.21 -11.24 6.29
C ALA A 115 7.33 -12.26 6.04
N ARG A 116 8.61 -11.88 6.20
CA ARG A 116 9.75 -12.80 6.09
C ARG A 116 9.77 -13.86 7.18
N GLU A 117 9.44 -13.50 8.43
CA GLU A 117 9.35 -14.44 9.54
C GLU A 117 8.23 -15.47 9.34
N GLN A 118 7.12 -15.06 8.73
CA GLN A 118 5.99 -15.95 8.42
C GLN A 118 6.18 -16.76 7.14
N TRP A 119 7.09 -16.34 6.26
CA TRP A 119 7.29 -16.94 4.94
C TRP A 119 7.54 -18.46 4.96
N PRO A 120 8.44 -19.02 5.81
CA PRO A 120 8.70 -20.46 5.86
C PRO A 120 7.45 -21.29 6.18
N TYR A 121 6.55 -20.75 6.98
CA TYR A 121 5.28 -21.40 7.32
C TYR A 121 4.30 -21.36 6.14
N CYS A 122 4.27 -20.25 5.42
CA CYS A 122 3.44 -20.11 4.21
C CYS A 122 3.91 -21.04 3.07
N GLU A 123 5.22 -21.27 2.91
CA GLU A 123 5.74 -22.20 1.89
C GLU A 123 5.31 -23.64 2.12
N ASN A 124 5.12 -24.03 3.39
CA ASN A 124 4.77 -25.39 3.76
C ASN A 124 3.26 -25.63 3.84
N ASP A 125 2.44 -24.58 3.88
CA ASP A 125 0.98 -24.66 4.01
C ASP A 125 0.28 -23.90 2.88
N ALA A 126 -0.43 -24.62 2.03
CA ALA A 126 -1.17 -24.06 0.90
C ALA A 126 -2.27 -23.06 1.34
N LYS A 127 -2.89 -23.26 2.53
CA LYS A 127 -3.92 -22.38 3.07
C LYS A 127 -3.32 -21.04 3.49
N LEU A 128 -2.19 -21.06 4.18
CA LEU A 128 -1.46 -19.86 4.59
C LEU A 128 -0.93 -19.10 3.36
N MET A 129 -0.39 -19.83 2.37
CA MET A 129 0.05 -19.22 1.11
C MET A 129 -1.11 -18.57 0.34
N ALA A 130 -2.30 -19.17 0.34
CA ALA A 130 -3.49 -18.59 -0.28
C ALA A 130 -3.92 -17.28 0.41
N ILE A 131 -3.84 -17.19 1.74
CA ILE A 131 -4.11 -15.95 2.49
C ILE A 131 -3.13 -14.86 2.10
N PHE A 132 -1.82 -15.17 2.08
CA PHE A 132 -0.77 -14.23 1.73
C PHE A 132 -0.91 -13.70 0.29
N THR A 133 -1.08 -14.61 -0.67
CA THR A 133 -1.23 -14.28 -2.09
C THR A 133 -2.52 -13.52 -2.36
N GLY A 134 -3.61 -13.88 -1.66
CA GLY A 134 -4.88 -13.16 -1.72
C GLY A 134 -4.75 -11.72 -1.26
N ALA A 135 -4.03 -11.48 -0.17
CA ALA A 135 -3.76 -10.12 0.33
C ALA A 135 -2.90 -9.33 -0.66
N TYR A 136 -1.86 -9.93 -1.21
CA TYR A 136 -1.00 -9.31 -2.22
C TYR A 136 -1.81 -8.91 -3.47
N ARG A 137 -2.64 -9.81 -4.00
CA ARG A 137 -3.50 -9.53 -5.16
C ARG A 137 -4.52 -8.42 -4.86
N LYS A 138 -5.16 -8.44 -3.68
CA LYS A 138 -6.05 -7.36 -3.24
C LYS A 138 -5.31 -6.03 -3.17
N GLY A 139 -4.11 -6.01 -2.59
CA GLY A 139 -3.26 -4.82 -2.54
C GLY A 139 -2.91 -4.26 -3.91
N LEU A 140 -2.60 -5.11 -4.90
CA LEU A 140 -2.39 -4.70 -6.29
C LEU A 140 -3.64 -4.06 -6.90
N TRP A 141 -4.79 -4.71 -6.77
CA TRP A 141 -6.06 -4.20 -7.30
C TRP A 141 -6.44 -2.87 -6.67
N LEU A 142 -6.29 -2.73 -5.36
CA LEU A 142 -6.55 -1.48 -4.64
C LEU A 142 -5.59 -0.37 -5.08
N THR A 143 -4.33 -0.68 -5.37
CA THR A 143 -3.34 0.32 -5.78
C THR A 143 -3.54 0.75 -7.24
N PHE A 144 -3.68 -0.20 -8.16
CA PHE A 144 -3.72 0.09 -9.59
C PHE A 144 -5.13 0.36 -10.13
N GLY A 145 -6.18 -0.21 -9.54
CA GLY A 145 -7.55 0.00 -9.99
C GLY A 145 -7.95 1.47 -10.05
N PRO A 146 -7.88 2.23 -8.94
CA PRO A 146 -8.18 3.66 -8.95
C PRO A 146 -7.25 4.48 -9.84
N LEU A 147 -5.95 4.11 -9.91
CA LEU A 147 -5.00 4.79 -10.80
C LEU A 147 -5.35 4.61 -12.26
N VAL A 148 -5.66 3.39 -12.69
CA VAL A 148 -6.07 3.09 -14.08
C VAL A 148 -7.35 3.86 -14.40
N TYR A 149 -8.35 3.83 -13.50
CA TYR A 149 -9.60 4.56 -13.66
C TYR A 149 -9.37 6.06 -13.86
N LEU A 150 -8.57 6.69 -12.99
CA LEU A 150 -8.27 8.12 -13.09
C LEU A 150 -7.39 8.47 -14.30
N ASN A 151 -6.51 7.55 -14.72
CA ASN A 151 -5.72 7.77 -15.94
C ASN A 151 -6.50 7.54 -17.25
N ILE A 152 -7.65 6.88 -17.20
CA ILE A 152 -8.60 6.82 -18.31
C ILE A 152 -9.43 8.11 -18.38
N LEU A 153 -9.91 8.60 -17.23
CA LEU A 153 -10.72 9.82 -17.15
C LEU A 153 -9.90 11.11 -17.22
N GLY A 154 -8.69 11.11 -16.66
CA GLY A 154 -7.81 12.29 -16.64
C GLY A 154 -7.54 12.90 -18.01
N PRO A 155 -7.21 12.11 -19.03
CA PRO A 155 -7.01 12.64 -20.39
C PRO A 155 -8.20 13.41 -20.95
N THR A 156 -9.43 13.04 -20.61
CA THR A 156 -10.62 13.79 -21.04
C THR A 156 -10.60 15.23 -20.52
N TRP A 157 -10.19 15.42 -19.26
CA TRP A 157 -10.00 16.76 -18.67
C TRP A 157 -8.84 17.53 -19.30
N PHE A 158 -7.72 16.84 -19.57
CA PHE A 158 -6.55 17.47 -20.16
C PHE A 158 -6.78 17.90 -21.61
N PHE A 159 -7.45 17.05 -22.39
CA PHE A 159 -7.67 17.30 -23.81
C PHE A 159 -8.95 18.06 -24.11
N MET A 160 -9.89 18.18 -23.15
CA MET A 160 -11.16 18.88 -23.34
C MET A 160 -10.98 20.29 -23.90
N PRO A 161 -10.09 21.16 -23.38
CA PRO A 161 -9.87 22.49 -23.94
C PRO A 161 -9.37 22.44 -25.38
N LEU A 162 -8.50 21.49 -25.72
CA LEU A 162 -7.98 21.31 -27.08
C LEU A 162 -9.03 20.79 -28.05
N ILE A 163 -9.88 19.87 -27.57
CA ILE A 163 -11.00 19.30 -28.32
C ILE A 163 -12.01 20.42 -28.64
N LEU A 164 -12.43 21.20 -27.66
CA LEU A 164 -13.37 22.32 -27.86
C LEU A 164 -12.82 23.33 -28.86
N ARG A 165 -11.52 23.63 -28.79
CA ARG A 165 -10.87 24.50 -29.75
C ARG A 165 -10.84 23.93 -31.19
N ALA A 166 -10.63 22.62 -31.33
CA ALA A 166 -10.69 21.90 -32.60
C ALA A 166 -12.10 21.93 -33.23
N PHE A 167 -13.14 22.00 -32.39
CA PHE A 167 -14.53 22.14 -32.81
C PHE A 167 -14.97 23.61 -33.05
N GLY A 168 -14.04 24.56 -33.01
CA GLY A 168 -14.32 25.94 -33.37
C GLY A 168 -14.60 26.89 -32.22
N SER A 169 -14.36 26.50 -30.97
CA SER A 169 -14.39 27.42 -29.86
C SER A 169 -13.23 28.41 -29.93
N GLU A 170 -13.52 29.70 -29.92
CA GLU A 170 -12.50 30.76 -29.88
C GLU A 170 -11.90 30.93 -28.48
N GLU A 171 -12.59 30.44 -27.44
CA GLU A 171 -12.17 30.56 -26.05
C GLU A 171 -10.97 29.67 -25.76
N ARG A 172 -9.97 30.24 -25.07
CA ARG A 172 -8.77 29.54 -24.62
C ARG A 172 -8.97 29.00 -23.20
N LEU A 173 -9.74 27.93 -23.10
CA LEU A 173 -10.00 27.27 -21.84
C LEU A 173 -8.73 26.59 -21.29
N LEU A 174 -8.63 26.51 -19.97
CA LEU A 174 -7.57 25.82 -19.26
C LEU A 174 -8.12 24.53 -18.57
N PRO A 175 -7.28 23.51 -18.36
CA PRO A 175 -7.78 22.23 -17.87
C PRO A 175 -8.34 22.24 -16.44
N PHE A 176 -7.88 23.16 -15.61
CA PHE A 176 -8.19 23.12 -14.18
C PHE A 176 -8.78 24.42 -13.64
N VAL A 177 -8.15 25.53 -13.94
CA VAL A 177 -8.55 26.85 -13.48
C VAL A 177 -8.56 27.77 -14.68
N ASN A 178 -9.74 28.23 -15.10
CA ASN A 178 -9.87 29.19 -16.19
C ASN A 178 -9.47 30.59 -15.74
N LEU A 179 -8.57 31.21 -16.46
CA LEU A 179 -8.12 32.58 -16.21
C LEU A 179 -8.81 33.53 -17.14
N ARG A 180 -8.84 34.82 -16.75
CA ARG A 180 -9.38 35.88 -17.61
C ARG A 180 -8.74 35.91 -19.00
N GLU A 181 -9.49 36.29 -20.00
CA GLU A 181 -9.05 36.41 -21.39
C GLU A 181 -7.80 37.29 -21.56
N SER A 182 -7.64 38.32 -20.73
CA SER A 182 -6.45 39.18 -20.76
C SER A 182 -5.14 38.39 -20.55
N VAL A 183 -5.17 37.31 -19.79
CA VAL A 183 -4.01 36.44 -19.52
C VAL A 183 -3.90 35.33 -20.58
N THR A 184 -5.02 34.73 -20.97
CA THR A 184 -5.06 33.61 -21.95
C THR A 184 -4.81 34.06 -23.37
N ASN A 185 -5.01 35.36 -23.68
CA ASN A 185 -4.72 35.92 -24.99
C ASN A 185 -3.22 36.00 -25.29
N ILE A 186 -2.35 36.03 -24.28
CA ILE A 186 -0.90 35.99 -24.47
C ILE A 186 -0.49 34.54 -24.71
N PHE A 187 -0.29 34.15 -25.97
CA PHE A 187 -0.06 32.74 -26.36
C PHE A 187 1.05 32.03 -25.58
N PRO A 188 2.26 32.57 -25.42
CA PRO A 188 3.31 31.87 -24.67
C PRO A 188 2.95 31.65 -23.18
N LEU A 189 2.22 32.62 -22.58
CA LEU A 189 1.78 32.53 -21.18
C LEU A 189 0.69 31.45 -21.02
N TYR A 190 -0.28 31.42 -21.95
CA TYR A 190 -1.31 30.40 -22.00
C TYR A 190 -0.70 28.98 -22.02
N VAL A 191 0.26 28.73 -22.92
CA VAL A 191 0.92 27.43 -23.06
C VAL A 191 1.67 27.07 -21.79
N ALA A 192 2.39 28.01 -21.17
CA ALA A 192 3.13 27.79 -19.94
C ALA A 192 2.18 27.39 -18.81
N ILE A 193 1.07 28.12 -18.63
CA ILE A 193 0.07 27.83 -17.58
C ILE A 193 -0.60 26.48 -17.86
N TYR A 194 -0.96 26.20 -19.10
CA TYR A 194 -1.56 24.92 -19.50
C TYR A 194 -0.66 23.74 -19.13
N VAL A 195 0.62 23.80 -19.47
CA VAL A 195 1.60 22.75 -19.14
C VAL A 195 1.75 22.58 -17.64
N VAL A 196 1.82 23.67 -16.87
CA VAL A 196 1.90 23.64 -15.40
C VAL A 196 0.65 22.98 -14.80
N GLN A 197 -0.54 23.32 -15.28
CA GLN A 197 -1.79 22.73 -14.78
C GLN A 197 -1.87 21.23 -15.10
N VAL A 198 -1.55 20.80 -16.32
CA VAL A 198 -1.51 19.39 -16.71
C VAL A 198 -0.51 18.61 -15.85
N TYR A 199 0.71 19.17 -15.68
CA TYR A 199 1.74 18.59 -14.80
C TYR A 199 1.22 18.46 -13.35
N CYS A 200 0.62 19.51 -12.82
CA CYS A 200 0.07 19.53 -11.47
C CYS A 200 -1.00 18.45 -11.28
N MET A 201 -1.96 18.33 -12.18
CA MET A 201 -3.04 17.33 -12.10
C MET A 201 -2.52 15.91 -12.22
N PHE A 202 -1.55 15.66 -13.10
CA PHE A 202 -0.94 14.34 -13.25
C PHE A 202 -0.28 13.88 -11.94
N PHE A 203 0.56 14.74 -11.35
CA PHE A 203 1.24 14.40 -10.09
C PHE A 203 0.28 14.38 -8.90
N TRP A 204 -0.74 15.23 -8.89
CA TRP A 204 -1.76 15.21 -7.85
C TRP A 204 -2.50 13.87 -7.80
N ASN A 205 -2.90 13.32 -8.95
CA ASN A 205 -3.53 12.02 -9.05
C ASN A 205 -2.63 10.91 -8.47
N ILE A 206 -1.36 10.89 -8.88
CA ILE A 206 -0.40 9.89 -8.40
C ILE A 206 -0.19 10.00 -6.88
N ILE A 207 -0.07 11.21 -6.36
CA ILE A 207 0.22 11.46 -4.95
C ILE A 207 -1.01 11.14 -4.09
N SER A 208 -2.15 11.75 -4.40
CA SER A 208 -3.37 11.62 -3.60
C SER A 208 -3.82 10.16 -3.52
N VAL A 209 -3.98 9.52 -4.67
CA VAL A 209 -4.36 8.09 -4.72
C VAL A 209 -3.26 7.20 -4.18
N GLY A 210 -2.00 7.50 -4.50
CA GLY A 210 -0.85 6.73 -4.00
C GLY A 210 -0.76 6.71 -2.49
N LEU A 211 -1.00 7.84 -1.82
CA LEU A 211 -1.02 7.93 -0.36
C LEU A 211 -2.19 7.17 0.24
N ASP A 212 -3.40 7.38 -0.26
CA ASP A 212 -4.59 6.68 0.25
C ASP A 212 -4.46 5.16 0.08
N MET A 213 -3.99 4.71 -1.08
CA MET A 213 -3.79 3.28 -1.35
C MET A 213 -2.60 2.69 -0.59
N PHE A 214 -1.59 3.48 -0.24
CA PHE A 214 -0.51 3.03 0.65
C PHE A 214 -1.06 2.64 2.03
N PHE A 215 -1.90 3.47 2.64
CA PHE A 215 -2.51 3.16 3.93
C PHE A 215 -3.47 1.96 3.85
N VAL A 216 -4.37 1.95 2.87
CA VAL A 216 -5.34 0.86 2.69
C VAL A 216 -4.61 -0.48 2.45
N THR A 217 -3.59 -0.50 1.59
CA THR A 217 -2.81 -1.71 1.30
C THR A 217 -2.01 -2.17 2.52
N SER A 218 -1.47 -1.23 3.31
CA SER A 218 -0.80 -1.55 4.58
C SER A 218 -1.76 -2.26 5.54
N MET A 219 -2.99 -1.77 5.69
CA MET A 219 -4.02 -2.40 6.53
C MET A 219 -4.41 -3.79 6.02
N VAL A 220 -4.52 -3.99 4.71
CA VAL A 220 -4.78 -5.31 4.11
C VAL A 220 -3.68 -6.30 4.44
N HIS A 221 -2.40 -5.87 4.36
CA HIS A 221 -1.27 -6.74 4.73
C HIS A 221 -1.23 -7.04 6.24
N VAL A 222 -1.49 -6.06 7.10
CA VAL A 222 -1.60 -6.28 8.56
C VAL A 222 -2.70 -7.30 8.87
N ALA A 223 -3.88 -7.12 8.29
CA ALA A 223 -5.00 -8.05 8.48
C ALA A 223 -4.67 -9.47 8.00
N ALA A 224 -3.97 -9.61 6.88
CA ALA A 224 -3.53 -10.91 6.37
C ALA A 224 -2.51 -11.57 7.30
N GLN A 225 -1.54 -10.82 7.82
CA GLN A 225 -0.55 -11.33 8.76
C GLN A 225 -1.19 -11.79 10.08
N LEU A 226 -2.18 -11.04 10.59
CA LEU A 226 -2.96 -11.46 11.76
C LEU A 226 -3.79 -12.71 11.46
N LYS A 227 -4.37 -12.84 10.26
CA LYS A 227 -5.11 -14.03 9.86
C LYS A 227 -4.21 -15.26 9.76
N ILE A 228 -2.99 -15.11 9.20
CA ILE A 228 -1.98 -16.18 9.15
C ILE A 228 -1.61 -16.62 10.58
N LEU A 229 -1.40 -15.64 11.47
CA LEU A 229 -1.07 -15.93 12.87
C LEU A 229 -2.19 -16.68 13.60
N ASN A 230 -3.45 -16.24 13.40
CA ASN A 230 -4.63 -16.88 13.97
C ASN A 230 -4.79 -18.33 13.47
N GLU A 231 -4.59 -18.57 12.19
CA GLU A 231 -4.65 -19.90 11.59
C GLU A 231 -3.56 -20.83 12.17
N ARG A 232 -2.33 -20.30 12.33
CA ARG A 232 -1.24 -21.05 12.99
C ARG A 232 -1.57 -21.40 14.44
N LEU A 233 -2.16 -20.46 15.18
CA LEU A 233 -2.59 -20.73 16.58
C LEU A 233 -3.70 -21.77 16.64
N SER A 234 -4.66 -21.73 15.73
CA SER A 234 -5.72 -22.74 15.64
C SER A 234 -5.15 -24.13 15.37
N ASN A 235 -4.21 -24.23 14.43
CA ASN A 235 -3.55 -25.50 14.10
C ASN A 235 -2.69 -26.06 15.26
N LEU A 236 -2.20 -25.19 16.16
CA LEU A 236 -1.49 -25.62 17.38
C LEU A 236 -2.45 -26.22 18.43
N GLY A 237 -3.70 -25.75 18.44
CA GLY A 237 -4.74 -26.24 19.36
C GLY A 237 -5.46 -27.51 18.89
N GLU A 238 -5.37 -27.82 17.60
CA GLU A 238 -5.90 -29.08 17.07
C GLU A 238 -4.91 -30.19 17.40
N ASP A 239 -5.20 -30.96 18.48
CA ASP A 239 -4.52 -32.21 18.71
C ASP A 239 -4.66 -33.09 17.44
N PRO A 240 -3.58 -33.69 16.92
CA PRO A 240 -3.74 -34.72 15.89
C PRO A 240 -4.67 -35.80 16.45
N PRO A 241 -5.52 -36.37 15.58
CA PRO A 241 -6.55 -37.30 15.98
C PRO A 241 -5.95 -38.31 17.02
N HIS A 242 -6.58 -38.39 18.15
CA HIS A 242 -6.19 -39.20 19.31
C HIS A 242 -6.23 -40.70 18.99
N ASP A 243 -6.38 -41.02 17.70
CA ASP A 243 -6.51 -42.33 17.14
C ASP A 243 -5.13 -42.99 17.03
N ASP A 244 -4.94 -43.99 17.81
CA ASP A 244 -3.95 -45.08 17.84
C ASP A 244 -2.76 -44.98 18.80
N TYR A 245 -2.20 -43.80 19.10
CA TYR A 245 -1.03 -43.83 20.02
C TYR A 245 -1.38 -44.07 21.48
N GLY A 246 -2.51 -43.54 21.94
CA GLY A 246 -3.00 -43.78 23.30
C GLY A 246 -3.38 -45.27 23.49
N ALA A 247 -4.10 -45.80 22.53
CA ALA A 247 -4.54 -47.21 22.56
C ALA A 247 -3.39 -48.21 22.41
N VAL A 248 -2.36 -47.85 21.64
CA VAL A 248 -1.13 -48.68 21.49
C VAL A 248 -0.28 -48.58 22.73
N LEU A 249 -0.16 -47.37 23.33
CA LEU A 249 0.61 -47.19 24.58
C LEU A 249 -0.08 -47.89 25.77
N ASP A 250 -1.39 -47.79 25.92
CA ASP A 250 -2.15 -48.49 26.94
C ASP A 250 -2.05 -50.03 26.78
N ARG A 251 -2.10 -50.54 25.54
CA ARG A 251 -1.86 -51.97 25.27
C ARG A 251 -0.43 -52.40 25.58
N GLN A 252 0.57 -51.52 25.38
CA GLN A 252 1.97 -51.81 25.71
C GLN A 252 2.23 -51.73 27.24
N ILE A 253 1.58 -50.80 27.95
CA ILE A 253 1.63 -50.68 29.42
C ILE A 253 0.95 -51.88 30.06
N MET A 254 -0.23 -52.30 29.55
CA MET A 254 -0.96 -53.50 30.03
C MET A 254 -0.19 -54.79 29.77
N ARG A 255 0.71 -54.84 28.79
CA ARG A 255 1.58 -55.97 28.50
C ARG A 255 2.91 -55.98 29.28
N GLY A 256 3.13 -54.97 30.16
CA GLY A 256 4.34 -54.90 30.99
C GLY A 256 5.64 -54.54 30.28
N PHE A 257 5.55 -54.10 29.01
CA PHE A 257 6.72 -53.74 28.19
C PHE A 257 7.25 -52.32 28.41
N VAL A 258 6.51 -51.43 29.07
CA VAL A 258 6.92 -50.02 29.29
C VAL A 258 6.75 -49.66 30.76
N ASN A 259 7.82 -49.15 31.39
CA ASN A 259 7.81 -48.64 32.73
C ASN A 259 7.02 -47.30 32.79
N PRO A 260 5.94 -47.16 33.56
CA PRO A 260 5.10 -45.97 33.62
C PRO A 260 5.82 -44.71 34.10
N GLN A 261 7.01 -44.80 34.66
CA GLN A 261 7.84 -43.66 35.07
C GLN A 261 8.69 -43.05 33.95
N LYS A 262 8.87 -43.74 32.82
CA LYS A 262 9.54 -43.15 31.66
C LYS A 262 8.50 -42.63 30.66
N ARG A 263 8.05 -41.40 30.86
CA ARG A 263 7.31 -40.67 29.80
C ARG A 263 8.14 -40.69 28.53
N PRO A 264 7.57 -41.04 27.38
CA PRO A 264 8.33 -41.08 26.14
C PRO A 264 8.93 -39.68 25.82
N PHE A 265 10.23 -39.66 25.58
CA PHE A 265 11.07 -38.49 25.27
C PHE A 265 10.48 -37.60 24.14
N SER A 266 9.61 -38.16 23.33
CA SER A 266 8.88 -37.48 22.28
C SER A 266 7.83 -36.48 22.80
N CYS A 267 7.19 -36.73 23.96
CA CYS A 267 6.16 -35.84 24.50
C CYS A 267 6.75 -34.53 25.05
N ASP A 268 7.92 -34.59 25.68
CA ASP A 268 8.60 -33.42 26.24
C ASP A 268 9.24 -32.54 25.14
N ARG A 269 9.67 -33.16 24.04
CA ARG A 269 10.19 -32.42 22.86
C ARG A 269 9.06 -31.69 22.16
N ARG A 270 7.94 -32.36 21.94
CA ARG A 270 6.74 -31.76 21.31
C ARG A 270 6.16 -30.61 22.14
N ARG A 271 6.12 -30.75 23.46
CA ARG A 271 5.67 -29.70 24.35
C ARG A 271 6.58 -28.48 24.33
N ARG A 272 7.89 -28.65 24.19
CA ARG A 272 8.85 -27.56 24.01
C ARG A 272 8.69 -26.88 22.67
N ASP A 273 8.56 -27.63 21.59
CA ASP A 273 8.38 -27.11 20.25
C ASP A 273 7.08 -26.28 20.16
N MET A 274 5.99 -26.78 20.73
CA MET A 274 4.71 -26.08 20.81
C MET A 274 4.80 -24.79 21.65
N TYR A 275 5.52 -24.84 22.79
CA TYR A 275 5.73 -23.64 23.61
C TYR A 275 6.59 -22.59 22.93
N GLU A 276 7.63 -22.98 22.22
CA GLU A 276 8.46 -22.07 21.42
C GLU A 276 7.65 -21.44 20.28
N GLU A 277 6.82 -22.21 19.63
CA GLU A 277 5.96 -21.71 18.54
C GLU A 277 4.90 -20.74 19.06
N LEU A 278 4.25 -21.06 20.19
CA LEU A 278 3.33 -20.15 20.87
C LEU A 278 4.02 -18.83 21.27
N ARG A 279 5.22 -18.94 21.84
CA ARG A 279 6.04 -17.76 22.20
C ARG A 279 6.37 -16.90 20.99
N ASN A 280 6.69 -17.51 19.85
CA ASN A 280 6.97 -16.81 18.61
C ASN A 280 5.71 -16.13 18.05
N CYS A 281 4.56 -16.80 18.12
CA CYS A 281 3.26 -16.22 17.76
C CYS A 281 2.91 -15.00 18.63
N ILE A 282 3.12 -15.10 19.96
CA ILE A 282 2.89 -13.97 20.90
C ILE A 282 3.81 -12.78 20.55
N LYS A 283 5.09 -13.03 20.30
CA LYS A 283 6.03 -11.99 19.91
C LYS A 283 5.63 -11.31 18.59
N ALA A 284 5.24 -12.09 17.59
CA ALA A 284 4.77 -11.57 16.31
C ALA A 284 3.51 -10.71 16.50
N HIS A 285 2.54 -11.17 17.31
CA HIS A 285 1.34 -10.40 17.63
C HIS A 285 1.66 -9.07 18.32
N GLN A 286 2.51 -9.11 19.35
CA GLN A 286 2.94 -7.89 20.06
C GLN A 286 3.67 -6.91 19.12
N HIS A 287 4.46 -7.45 18.19
CA HIS A 287 5.16 -6.64 17.20
C HIS A 287 4.16 -5.93 16.28
N ILE A 288 3.18 -6.64 15.75
CA ILE A 288 2.12 -6.09 14.90
C ILE A 288 1.31 -5.03 15.65
N LEU A 289 0.89 -5.29 16.90
CA LEU A 289 0.13 -4.34 17.73
C LEU A 289 0.89 -3.03 17.98
N ARG A 290 2.18 -3.12 18.35
CA ARG A 290 3.01 -1.94 18.54
C ARG A 290 3.09 -1.06 17.28
N GLN A 291 2.96 -1.67 16.12
CA GLN A 291 3.00 -0.96 14.84
C GLN A 291 1.70 -0.22 14.53
N VAL A 292 0.57 -0.88 14.78
CA VAL A 292 -0.76 -0.26 14.61
C VAL A 292 -0.88 0.97 15.53
N LEU A 293 -0.39 0.87 16.77
CA LEU A 293 -0.41 1.98 17.75
C LEU A 293 0.56 3.12 17.41
N LYS A 294 1.63 2.88 16.64
CA LYS A 294 2.55 3.96 16.20
C LYS A 294 2.02 4.76 15.00
N VAL A 295 1.03 4.24 14.29
CA VAL A 295 0.43 4.88 13.11
C VAL A 295 -0.78 5.77 13.49
N GLN A 296 -1.33 5.60 14.70
CA GLN A 296 -2.30 6.52 15.29
C GLN A 296 -1.61 7.71 15.94
#